data_f4a298d0964600b727d4d9e844f91096
#
_entry.id   f4a298d0964600b727d4d9e844f91096
#
_cell.length_a   1.000
_cell.length_b   1.000
_cell.length_c   1.000
_cell.angle_alpha   90.00
_cell.angle_beta   90.00
_cell.angle_gamma   90.00
#
_symmetry.space_group_name_H-M   'P 1'
#
loop_
_entity.id
_entity.type
_entity.pdbx_description
1 polymer ?
#
loop_
_entity_poly.entity_id
_entity_poly.type
_entity_poly.pdbx_seq_one_letter_code
_entity_poly.pdbx_strand_id
1 'polypeptide(L)'
;MAGLTAAAVVAVAFLAYQASANAPDSVAAPSTSASASASAKPSAKPSAPKVDPLTVPTGSGSGLRVVYALKERRVWLVGEDGKASRTFTVVPSSVSPKPGSYAVFSRTGSVTGSDGVPIEHVVRFAEVDDTVIGFSAAQDGSLPTPDPTLKTGGVRMKRADADAMWSFATVAVKVVVVR
;
A
#
# COMPACT_ATOMS: atom_id res chain seq x y z
N MET A 1 31.18 -18.59 40.63
CA MET A 1 30.85 -18.65 39.20
C MET A 1 29.94 -19.81 38.84
N ALA A 2 28.96 -20.15 39.66
CA ALA A 2 28.02 -21.27 39.39
C ALA A 2 26.61 -20.85 38.94
N GLY A 3 26.33 -19.55 38.84
CA GLY A 3 25.02 -19.04 38.49
C GLY A 3 24.73 -18.86 36.98
N LEU A 4 25.74 -18.76 36.14
CA LEU A 4 25.59 -18.50 34.70
C LEU A 4 25.32 -19.76 33.88
N THR A 5 25.70 -20.94 34.36
CA THR A 5 25.50 -22.22 33.67
C THR A 5 24.07 -22.74 33.79
N ALA A 6 23.36 -22.45 34.86
CA ALA A 6 21.98 -22.89 35.08
C ALA A 6 20.97 -22.18 34.15
N ALA A 7 21.19 -20.88 33.89
CA ALA A 7 20.33 -20.10 32.99
C ALA A 7 20.39 -20.57 31.51
N ALA A 8 21.57 -21.00 31.05
CA ALA A 8 21.75 -21.48 29.69
C ALA A 8 21.04 -22.82 29.43
N VAL A 9 21.04 -23.73 30.40
CA VAL A 9 20.38 -25.04 30.29
C VAL A 9 18.85 -24.92 30.25
N VAL A 10 18.28 -23.98 31.02
CA VAL A 10 16.83 -23.73 31.00
C VAL A 10 16.36 -23.14 29.68
N ALA A 11 17.15 -22.22 29.08
CA ALA A 11 16.83 -21.63 27.78
C ALA A 11 16.84 -22.66 26.64
N VAL A 12 17.82 -23.58 26.65
CA VAL A 12 17.91 -24.67 25.64
C VAL A 12 16.76 -25.68 25.78
N ALA A 13 16.38 -26.01 27.04
CA ALA A 13 15.25 -26.92 27.29
C ALA A 13 13.91 -26.31 26.83
N PHE A 14 13.71 -25.01 27.04
CA PHE A 14 12.50 -24.30 26.58
C PHE A 14 12.38 -24.25 25.05
N LEU A 15 13.49 -24.00 24.33
CA LEU A 15 13.51 -24.01 22.88
C LEU A 15 13.28 -25.41 22.29
N ALA A 16 13.79 -26.46 22.93
CA ALA A 16 13.54 -27.84 22.51
C ALA A 16 12.06 -28.25 22.70
N TYR A 17 11.40 -27.78 23.76
CA TYR A 17 9.98 -28.02 24.00
C TYR A 17 9.09 -27.34 22.96
N GLN A 18 9.42 -26.10 22.55
CA GLN A 18 8.69 -25.38 21.51
C GLN A 18 8.82 -26.04 20.14
N ALA A 19 9.97 -26.63 19.80
CA ALA A 19 10.18 -27.35 18.55
C ALA A 19 9.36 -28.63 18.46
N SER A 20 9.13 -29.32 19.59
CA SER A 20 8.32 -30.55 19.63
C SER A 20 6.81 -30.31 19.54
N ALA A 21 6.34 -29.10 19.94
CA ALA A 21 4.92 -28.76 19.92
C ALA A 21 4.40 -28.35 18.51
N ASN A 22 5.28 -28.10 17.55
CA ASN A 22 4.94 -27.67 16.19
C ASN A 22 5.33 -28.67 15.09
N ALA A 23 5.62 -29.93 15.43
CA ALA A 23 5.87 -30.96 14.45
C ALA A 23 4.53 -31.54 13.91
N PRO A 24 4.29 -31.56 12.58
CA PRO A 24 3.11 -32.20 12.04
C PRO A 24 3.26 -33.72 12.10
N ASP A 25 2.30 -34.39 12.76
CA ASP A 25 2.15 -35.84 12.74
C ASP A 25 1.77 -36.30 11.34
N SER A 26 2.68 -36.96 10.65
CA SER A 26 2.33 -37.82 9.53
C SER A 26 3.51 -38.67 9.05
N VAL A 27 3.74 -39.81 9.61
CA VAL A 27 4.29 -40.99 8.87
C VAL A 27 3.61 -42.25 9.41
N ALA A 28 2.59 -42.70 8.72
CA ALA A 28 2.07 -44.06 8.86
C ALA A 28 2.13 -44.74 7.51
N ALA A 29 2.71 -45.92 7.51
CA ALA A 29 3.02 -46.79 6.37
C ALA A 29 1.76 -47.46 5.75
N PRO A 30 1.87 -48.14 4.61
CA PRO A 30 0.80 -48.36 3.64
C PRO A 30 -0.09 -49.59 3.99
N SER A 31 -1.38 -49.45 3.75
CA SER A 31 -2.28 -50.62 3.60
C SER A 31 -3.07 -50.47 2.31
N THR A 32 -2.85 -51.42 1.42
CA THR A 32 -3.57 -51.60 0.16
C THR A 32 -5.04 -51.96 0.41
N SER A 33 -5.96 -51.28 -0.25
CA SER A 33 -7.21 -51.85 -0.77
C SER A 33 -7.82 -50.91 -1.80
N ALA A 34 -8.04 -51.45 -2.97
CA ALA A 34 -8.66 -50.82 -4.11
C ALA A 34 -10.16 -50.60 -3.89
N SER A 35 -10.66 -49.40 -4.20
CA SER A 35 -12.01 -49.26 -4.74
C SER A 35 -12.11 -47.97 -5.55
N ALA A 36 -12.44 -48.10 -6.79
CA ALA A 36 -12.63 -47.03 -7.72
C ALA A 36 -13.89 -46.21 -7.37
N SER A 37 -13.73 -44.92 -7.22
CA SER A 37 -14.85 -43.99 -7.33
C SER A 37 -14.33 -42.70 -7.96
N ALA A 38 -14.82 -42.41 -9.14
CA ALA A 38 -14.48 -41.22 -9.90
C ALA A 38 -15.01 -39.99 -9.14
N SER A 39 -14.09 -39.20 -8.58
CA SER A 39 -14.41 -37.89 -8.03
C SER A 39 -13.84 -36.82 -8.94
N ALA A 40 -14.75 -35.97 -9.41
CA ALA A 40 -14.47 -34.87 -10.30
C ALA A 40 -13.37 -33.96 -9.74
N LYS A 41 -12.33 -33.74 -10.56
CA LYS A 41 -11.27 -32.79 -10.37
C LYS A 41 -11.89 -31.38 -10.23
N PRO A 42 -11.67 -30.64 -9.14
CA PRO A 42 -12.03 -29.25 -9.12
C PRO A 42 -11.23 -28.51 -10.17
N SER A 43 -11.92 -27.95 -11.15
CA SER A 43 -11.34 -27.09 -12.18
C SER A 43 -10.72 -25.87 -11.46
N ALA A 44 -9.41 -25.83 -11.40
CA ALA A 44 -8.70 -24.67 -10.89
C ALA A 44 -9.05 -23.49 -11.80
N LYS A 45 -9.81 -22.53 -11.26
CA LYS A 45 -10.04 -21.21 -11.88
C LYS A 45 -8.67 -20.64 -12.24
N PRO A 46 -8.43 -20.19 -13.48
CA PRO A 46 -7.15 -19.60 -13.85
C PRO A 46 -6.87 -18.43 -12.90
N SER A 47 -5.82 -18.52 -12.10
CA SER A 47 -5.30 -17.37 -11.35
C SER A 47 -4.83 -16.35 -12.38
N ALA A 48 -5.42 -15.15 -12.34
CA ALA A 48 -4.93 -14.03 -13.14
C ALA A 48 -3.42 -13.84 -12.88
N PRO A 49 -2.62 -13.48 -13.90
CA PRO A 49 -1.19 -13.24 -13.72
C PRO A 49 -0.99 -12.27 -12.56
N LYS A 50 -0.15 -12.61 -11.59
CA LYS A 50 0.26 -11.69 -10.53
C LYS A 50 1.11 -10.60 -11.18
N VAL A 51 0.49 -9.46 -11.50
CA VAL A 51 1.20 -8.27 -11.95
C VAL A 51 2.04 -7.78 -10.77
N ASP A 52 3.34 -7.53 -11.01
CA ASP A 52 4.21 -6.91 -10.01
C ASP A 52 3.58 -5.57 -9.59
N PRO A 53 3.29 -5.35 -8.31
CA PRO A 53 2.68 -4.11 -7.85
C PRO A 53 3.53 -2.87 -8.16
N LEU A 54 4.84 -3.00 -8.39
CA LEU A 54 5.72 -1.91 -8.82
C LEU A 54 5.64 -1.62 -10.34
N THR A 55 4.92 -2.43 -11.12
CA THR A 55 4.72 -2.16 -12.55
C THR A 55 4.01 -0.82 -12.72
N VAL A 56 4.70 0.14 -13.33
CA VAL A 56 4.18 1.49 -13.59
C VAL A 56 3.17 1.44 -14.71
N PRO A 57 1.98 2.06 -14.57
CA PRO A 57 0.97 2.12 -15.63
C PRO A 57 1.52 2.69 -16.93
N THR A 58 1.18 2.05 -18.06
CA THR A 58 1.52 2.54 -19.39
C THR A 58 0.88 3.91 -19.66
N GLY A 59 1.54 4.73 -20.47
CA GLY A 59 1.04 6.07 -20.78
C GLY A 59 1.23 7.11 -19.67
N SER A 60 1.96 6.76 -18.59
CA SER A 60 2.25 7.71 -17.50
C SER A 60 3.46 8.61 -17.75
N GLY A 61 4.04 8.58 -18.97
CA GLY A 61 5.17 9.43 -19.35
C GLY A 61 6.52 8.91 -18.87
N SER A 62 7.53 9.80 -18.77
CA SER A 62 8.90 9.49 -18.39
C SER A 62 9.49 10.48 -17.39
N GLY A 63 10.65 10.16 -16.82
CA GLY A 63 11.38 10.97 -15.83
C GLY A 63 10.75 10.89 -14.43
N LEU A 64 11.29 11.70 -13.52
CA LEU A 64 10.84 11.79 -12.12
C LEU A 64 9.37 12.24 -12.06
N ARG A 65 8.52 11.43 -11.45
CA ARG A 65 7.09 11.73 -11.37
C ARG A 65 6.36 10.91 -10.33
N VAL A 66 5.25 11.44 -9.85
CA VAL A 66 4.20 10.69 -9.15
C VAL A 66 3.20 10.22 -10.19
N VAL A 67 2.82 8.95 -10.19
CA VAL A 67 1.74 8.41 -11.03
C VAL A 67 0.56 8.05 -10.13
N TYR A 68 -0.62 8.56 -10.44
CA TYR A 68 -1.85 8.30 -9.71
C TYR A 68 -2.90 7.67 -10.63
N ALA A 69 -3.22 6.40 -10.39
CA ALA A 69 -4.27 5.67 -11.10
C ALA A 69 -5.60 5.77 -10.35
N LEU A 70 -6.58 6.40 -10.98
CA LEU A 70 -7.88 6.71 -10.37
C LEU A 70 -8.68 5.43 -10.08
N LYS A 71 -8.78 4.51 -11.05
CA LYS A 71 -9.55 3.26 -10.90
C LYS A 71 -8.95 2.32 -9.87
N GLU A 72 -7.63 2.22 -9.86
CA GLU A 72 -6.89 1.34 -8.96
C GLU A 72 -6.72 1.94 -7.56
N ARG A 73 -7.01 3.24 -7.41
CA ARG A 73 -6.78 4.01 -6.18
C ARG A 73 -5.36 3.77 -5.66
N ARG A 74 -4.40 3.90 -6.57
CA ARG A 74 -3.00 3.57 -6.32
C ARG A 74 -2.07 4.65 -6.83
N VAL A 75 -0.97 4.79 -6.12
CA VAL A 75 0.09 5.75 -6.45
C VAL A 75 1.41 5.01 -6.61
N TRP A 76 2.24 5.47 -7.54
CA TRP A 76 3.64 5.08 -7.73
C TRP A 76 4.54 6.30 -7.64
N LEU A 77 5.64 6.16 -6.92
CA LEU A 77 6.74 7.12 -6.89
C LEU A 77 7.79 6.63 -7.89
N VAL A 78 7.92 7.30 -9.02
CA VAL A 78 8.72 6.84 -10.17
C VAL A 78 9.94 7.71 -10.33
N GLY A 79 11.13 7.08 -10.27
CA GLY A 79 12.42 7.75 -10.41
C GLY A 79 12.71 8.21 -11.85
N GLU A 80 13.85 8.88 -12.02
CA GLU A 80 14.37 9.34 -13.33
C GLU A 80 14.57 8.17 -14.30
N ASP A 81 14.95 6.99 -13.77
CA ASP A 81 15.14 5.74 -14.51
C ASP A 81 13.83 5.09 -15.00
N GLY A 82 12.68 5.70 -14.68
CA GLY A 82 11.36 5.19 -15.02
C GLY A 82 10.87 4.03 -14.15
N LYS A 83 11.63 3.62 -13.13
CA LYS A 83 11.22 2.56 -12.19
C LYS A 83 10.50 3.13 -10.98
N ALA A 84 9.48 2.43 -10.51
CA ALA A 84 8.83 2.78 -9.27
C ALA A 84 9.69 2.34 -8.08
N SER A 85 10.04 3.28 -7.22
CA SER A 85 10.70 3.02 -5.95
C SER A 85 9.71 2.60 -4.87
N ARG A 86 8.45 3.01 -5.00
CA ARG A 86 7.37 2.69 -4.05
C ARG A 86 6.01 2.74 -4.75
N THR A 87 5.08 1.91 -4.28
CA THR A 87 3.67 1.97 -4.64
C THR A 87 2.80 1.71 -3.42
N PHE A 88 1.65 2.36 -3.36
CA PHE A 88 0.70 2.24 -2.26
C PHE A 88 -0.72 2.58 -2.69
N THR A 89 -1.69 2.11 -1.93
CA THR A 89 -3.10 2.42 -2.13
C THR A 89 -3.47 3.73 -1.44
N VAL A 90 -4.46 4.42 -2.00
CA VAL A 90 -4.98 5.68 -1.47
C VAL A 90 -6.50 5.66 -1.40
N VAL A 91 -7.04 6.56 -0.60
CA VAL A 91 -8.49 6.76 -0.44
C VAL A 91 -8.82 8.17 -0.93
N PRO A 92 -9.34 8.31 -2.17
CA PRO A 92 -9.77 9.60 -2.70
C PRO A 92 -11.10 10.05 -2.09
N SER A 93 -11.27 11.35 -1.94
CA SER A 93 -12.54 11.98 -1.56
C SER A 93 -13.49 12.09 -2.76
N SER A 94 -14.56 12.89 -2.60
CA SER A 94 -15.63 13.06 -3.58
C SER A 94 -15.19 13.72 -4.90
N VAL A 95 -14.22 14.64 -4.84
CA VAL A 95 -13.70 15.32 -6.04
C VAL A 95 -12.35 14.72 -6.44
N SER A 96 -12.26 14.29 -7.69
CA SER A 96 -11.05 13.69 -8.26
C SER A 96 -10.56 14.47 -9.49
N PRO A 97 -9.26 14.53 -9.75
CA PRO A 97 -8.72 15.19 -10.93
C PRO A 97 -9.06 14.39 -12.20
N LYS A 98 -9.11 15.05 -13.35
CA LYS A 98 -9.18 14.36 -14.64
C LYS A 98 -7.83 13.71 -14.97
N PRO A 99 -7.81 12.62 -15.78
CA PRO A 99 -6.56 12.12 -16.32
C PRO A 99 -5.77 13.22 -17.05
N GLY A 100 -4.47 13.32 -16.77
CA GLY A 100 -3.64 14.40 -17.32
C GLY A 100 -2.32 14.53 -16.55
N SER A 101 -1.54 15.56 -16.95
CA SER A 101 -0.27 15.88 -16.32
C SER A 101 -0.41 17.17 -15.53
N TYR A 102 0.00 17.13 -14.29
CA TYR A 102 -0.03 18.19 -13.30
C TYR A 102 1.37 18.38 -12.70
N ALA A 103 1.51 19.39 -11.87
CA ALA A 103 2.73 19.59 -11.06
C ALA A 103 2.34 19.93 -9.62
N VAL A 104 3.16 19.51 -8.68
CA VAL A 104 3.02 19.96 -7.29
C VAL A 104 3.20 21.48 -7.23
N PHE A 105 2.18 22.21 -6.83
CA PHE A 105 2.24 23.66 -6.72
C PHE A 105 2.33 24.17 -5.28
N SER A 106 1.96 23.37 -4.30
CA SER A 106 2.00 23.76 -2.89
C SER A 106 2.19 22.56 -1.98
N ARG A 107 2.86 22.80 -0.84
CA ARG A 107 3.07 21.82 0.21
C ARG A 107 2.80 22.44 1.57
N THR A 108 2.22 21.67 2.49
CA THR A 108 1.96 22.11 3.88
C THR A 108 2.25 20.96 4.83
N GLY A 109 3.08 21.18 5.84
CA GLY A 109 3.47 20.14 6.80
C GLY A 109 2.26 19.62 7.58
N SER A 110 1.43 20.53 8.10
CA SER A 110 0.27 20.20 8.94
C SER A 110 -0.81 21.26 8.80
N VAL A 111 -2.08 20.85 8.71
CA VAL A 111 -3.24 21.72 8.59
C VAL A 111 -4.52 20.94 8.91
N THR A 112 -5.62 21.64 9.21
CA THR A 112 -6.95 21.00 9.21
C THR A 112 -7.46 20.87 7.78
N GLY A 113 -7.85 19.65 7.38
CA GLY A 113 -8.43 19.37 6.07
C GLY A 113 -9.81 20.01 5.89
N SER A 114 -10.26 20.12 4.65
CA SER A 114 -11.62 20.63 4.33
C SER A 114 -12.75 19.72 4.85
N ASP A 115 -12.43 18.51 5.24
CA ASP A 115 -13.30 17.55 5.91
C ASP A 115 -13.23 17.63 7.46
N GLY A 116 -12.51 18.62 8.00
CA GLY A 116 -12.33 18.82 9.44
C GLY A 116 -11.27 17.92 10.09
N VAL A 117 -10.67 16.99 9.34
CA VAL A 117 -9.65 16.06 9.87
C VAL A 117 -8.29 16.76 9.95
N PRO A 118 -7.58 16.72 11.11
CA PRO A 118 -6.18 17.16 11.19
C PRO A 118 -5.30 16.29 10.30
N ILE A 119 -4.62 16.91 9.34
CA ILE A 119 -3.82 16.23 8.33
C ILE A 119 -2.39 16.74 8.28
N GLU A 120 -1.50 15.89 7.78
CA GLU A 120 -0.09 16.20 7.61
C GLU A 120 0.42 15.80 6.22
N HIS A 121 1.62 16.29 5.87
CA HIS A 121 2.31 15.99 4.61
C HIS A 121 1.44 16.28 3.38
N VAL A 122 0.78 17.44 3.39
CA VAL A 122 -0.14 17.84 2.32
C VAL A 122 0.63 18.25 1.07
N VAL A 123 0.41 17.55 -0.03
CA VAL A 123 1.03 17.81 -1.35
C VAL A 123 -0.08 18.11 -2.35
N ARG A 124 -0.25 19.39 -2.73
CA ARG A 124 -1.31 19.87 -3.64
C ARG A 124 -0.80 19.92 -5.08
N PHE A 125 -1.59 19.36 -6.01
CA PHE A 125 -1.15 19.21 -7.40
C PHE A 125 -2.21 19.53 -8.46
N ALA A 126 -3.47 19.63 -8.12
CA ALA A 126 -4.55 19.94 -9.06
C ALA A 126 -5.65 20.76 -8.39
N GLU A 127 -6.50 21.34 -9.22
CA GLU A 127 -7.73 22.03 -8.82
C GLU A 127 -8.85 21.68 -9.77
N VAL A 128 -10.05 21.40 -9.25
CA VAL A 128 -11.25 21.04 -10.01
C VAL A 128 -12.43 21.77 -9.41
N ASP A 129 -13.07 22.66 -10.17
CA ASP A 129 -14.26 23.43 -9.74
C ASP A 129 -14.07 24.07 -8.34
N ASP A 130 -12.99 24.86 -8.19
CA ASP A 130 -12.56 25.54 -6.97
C ASP A 130 -12.20 24.59 -5.80
N THR A 131 -12.09 23.30 -6.06
CA THR A 131 -11.69 22.30 -5.07
C THR A 131 -10.24 21.87 -5.31
N VAL A 132 -9.37 22.17 -4.35
CA VAL A 132 -7.97 21.79 -4.40
C VAL A 132 -7.82 20.28 -4.14
N ILE A 133 -7.08 19.60 -5.03
CA ILE A 133 -6.75 18.19 -4.91
C ILE A 133 -5.34 18.04 -4.35
N GLY A 134 -5.21 17.22 -3.30
CA GLY A 134 -3.92 16.99 -2.66
C GLY A 134 -3.82 15.66 -1.95
N PHE A 135 -2.62 15.12 -1.94
CA PHE A 135 -2.25 13.96 -1.15
C PHE A 135 -2.03 14.35 0.31
N SER A 136 -2.41 13.52 1.27
CA SER A 136 -2.18 13.76 2.70
C SER A 136 -2.38 12.51 3.55
N ALA A 137 -1.91 12.54 4.80
CA ALA A 137 -2.27 11.57 5.82
C ALA A 137 -3.01 12.24 6.98
N ALA A 138 -3.86 11.49 7.67
CA ALA A 138 -4.41 11.93 8.96
C ALA A 138 -3.30 11.86 10.04
N GLN A 139 -3.25 12.87 10.91
CA GLN A 139 -2.21 12.94 11.97
C GLN A 139 -2.31 11.81 12.99
N ASP A 140 -3.50 11.29 13.23
CA ASP A 140 -3.75 10.13 14.08
C ASP A 140 -3.44 8.78 13.41
N GLY A 141 -3.01 8.79 12.13
CA GLY A 141 -2.72 7.62 11.34
C GLY A 141 -3.95 6.87 10.82
N SER A 142 -5.14 7.36 11.06
CA SER A 142 -6.38 6.77 10.55
C SER A 142 -6.52 6.91 9.03
N LEU A 143 -7.35 6.06 8.43
CA LEU A 143 -7.80 6.18 7.03
C LEU A 143 -9.33 6.27 7.03
N PRO A 144 -9.90 7.42 7.40
CA PRO A 144 -11.34 7.57 7.46
C PRO A 144 -11.95 7.42 6.06
N THR A 145 -13.12 6.81 6.01
CA THR A 145 -13.92 6.80 4.79
C THR A 145 -14.38 8.23 4.49
N PRO A 146 -14.13 8.76 3.30
CA PRO A 146 -14.57 10.11 2.95
C PRO A 146 -16.08 10.24 2.99
N ASP A 147 -16.58 11.36 3.51
CA ASP A 147 -18.00 11.70 3.45
C ASP A 147 -18.37 12.10 2.00
N PRO A 148 -19.24 11.36 1.33
CA PRO A 148 -19.61 11.64 -0.06
C PRO A 148 -20.44 12.94 -0.22
N THR A 149 -20.99 13.48 0.86
CA THR A 149 -21.78 14.72 0.85
C THR A 149 -20.90 15.97 0.87
N LEU A 150 -19.64 15.84 1.31
CA LEU A 150 -18.69 16.94 1.35
C LEU A 150 -17.94 17.05 0.00
N LYS A 151 -17.93 18.25 -0.59
CA LYS A 151 -17.13 18.56 -1.77
C LYS A 151 -15.67 18.77 -1.39
N THR A 152 -14.88 17.68 -1.33
CA THR A 152 -13.47 17.72 -0.90
C THR A 152 -12.57 17.00 -1.89
N GLY A 153 -11.32 17.45 -2.03
CA GLY A 153 -10.32 16.93 -2.97
C GLY A 153 -9.16 16.17 -2.30
N GLY A 154 -9.31 15.75 -1.05
CA GLY A 154 -8.27 15.02 -0.33
C GLY A 154 -8.07 13.61 -0.89
N VAL A 155 -6.81 13.21 -1.09
CA VAL A 155 -6.41 11.84 -1.41
C VAL A 155 -5.61 11.31 -0.23
N ARG A 156 -6.26 10.55 0.65
CA ARG A 156 -5.69 10.06 1.90
C ARG A 156 -4.83 8.81 1.69
N MET A 157 -3.74 8.74 2.46
CA MET A 157 -2.85 7.58 2.51
C MET A 157 -2.39 7.31 3.94
N LYS A 158 -1.75 6.17 4.15
CA LYS A 158 -1.11 5.85 5.44
C LYS A 158 0.05 6.81 5.70
N ARG A 159 0.35 7.11 6.97
CA ARG A 159 1.44 8.02 7.35
C ARG A 159 2.78 7.66 6.72
N ALA A 160 3.19 6.38 6.79
CA ALA A 160 4.45 5.94 6.19
C ALA A 160 4.52 6.12 4.66
N ASP A 161 3.37 6.16 3.98
CA ASP A 161 3.29 6.45 2.54
C ASP A 161 3.30 7.96 2.29
N ALA A 162 2.70 8.74 3.19
CA ALA A 162 2.76 10.20 3.16
C ALA A 162 4.17 10.73 3.45
N ASP A 163 4.93 10.10 4.36
CA ASP A 163 6.34 10.42 4.61
C ASP A 163 7.19 10.23 3.35
N ALA A 164 6.98 9.11 2.66
CA ALA A 164 7.66 8.83 1.39
C ALA A 164 7.23 9.80 0.28
N MET A 165 5.92 10.08 0.15
CA MET A 165 5.39 11.08 -0.78
C MET A 165 5.96 12.47 -0.49
N TRP A 166 6.00 12.89 0.76
CA TRP A 166 6.54 14.17 1.19
C TRP A 166 8.01 14.34 0.83
N SER A 167 8.81 13.30 1.05
CA SER A 167 10.24 13.31 0.70
C SER A 167 10.47 13.35 -0.81
N PHE A 168 9.60 12.70 -1.58
CA PHE A 168 9.71 12.55 -3.02
C PHE A 168 9.11 13.73 -3.81
N ALA A 169 7.88 14.11 -3.50
CA ALA A 169 7.08 15.06 -4.26
C ALA A 169 7.31 16.51 -3.79
N THR A 170 8.44 17.09 -4.14
CA THR A 170 8.74 18.51 -3.92
C THR A 170 7.96 19.40 -4.90
N VAL A 171 7.93 20.70 -4.67
CA VAL A 171 7.30 21.67 -5.59
C VAL A 171 7.88 21.50 -6.99
N ALA A 172 7.03 21.62 -8.01
CA ALA A 172 7.29 21.37 -9.43
C ALA A 172 7.46 19.89 -9.84
N VAL A 173 7.51 18.93 -8.93
CA VAL A 173 7.49 17.50 -9.32
C VAL A 173 6.19 17.20 -10.08
N LYS A 174 6.35 16.49 -11.20
CA LYS A 174 5.24 16.09 -12.07
C LYS A 174 4.33 15.07 -11.38
N VAL A 175 3.03 15.25 -11.51
CA VAL A 175 2.00 14.29 -11.10
C VAL A 175 1.20 13.90 -12.34
N VAL A 176 1.29 12.63 -12.72
CA VAL A 176 0.57 12.10 -13.89
C VAL A 176 -0.61 11.28 -13.38
N VAL A 177 -1.81 11.75 -13.71
CA VAL A 177 -3.07 11.07 -13.36
C VAL A 177 -3.49 10.21 -14.55
N VAL A 178 -3.70 8.91 -14.31
CA VAL A 178 -4.18 7.94 -15.29
C VAL A 178 -5.52 7.35 -14.88
N ARG A 179 -6.21 6.69 -15.81
CA ARG A 179 -7.55 6.11 -15.56
C ARG A 179 -7.50 4.89 -14.66
#